data_41fa13bf4bdc31acde2f3ce9821ce5e4
#
_entry.id   41fa13bf4bdc31acde2f3ce9821ce5e4
#
_cell.length_a   1.000
_cell.length_b   1.000
_cell.length_c   1.000
_cell.angle_alpha   90.00
_cell.angle_beta   90.00
_cell.angle_gamma   90.00
#
_symmetry.space_group_name_H-M   'P 1'
#
loop_
_entity.id
_entity.type
_entity.pdbx_description
1 polymer ?
#
loop_
_entity_poly.entity_id
_entity_poly.type
_entity_poly.pdbx_seq_one_letter_code
_entity_poly.pdbx_strand_id
1 'polypeptide(L)'
;MKGLALKKHFISNLLLLIFLNLLIKPFWFFGIEVGVQNRVGEEIYGFYFSLFSFAFILNMLLDVGINTYNNRAISRDKTLLQENLAAIIPLKLVLSVVYAGVVLLSGKILAYSAEQFAMLWILVLNQFLASFILYFRSNISGLQYFRTDSVLSVMDRSLMILFTGLLLWGNITREPFKIEWFVYAQTASYALTLLASASIVRYRSGSFLRKINYSASWKVLRLSYPFALLILLMALFNRVDSVMLERLLENGREQAGIYAQSFRIFEAATQFSFLFAMLLLPMFSRMIRQKQDINGLVRIALPLLLTAGLSGAISCNFYKKDIIALLYDSHVTYSSGIFGWLMISFLFVSTTYLYGTLLTANNNLRQLNLAAAITVGINVTLNLILIPRYQAQGAAIASLASQGIFAITQWFLAIRLIKVSWNADIMIRLLGFLAINLAVGFLTQLIPGWIPGFALLLLSCIVSAILLGLIRLSEFLAILTE
;
A
#
# COMPACT_ATOMS: atom_id res chain seq x y z
N MET A 1 -34.72 -14.91 -4.91
CA MET A 1 -34.23 -14.32 -6.16
C MET A 1 -33.54 -12.96 -5.99
N LYS A 2 -34.06 -11.98 -5.21
CA LYS A 2 -33.38 -10.68 -5.01
C LYS A 2 -32.00 -10.79 -4.35
N GLY A 3 -31.75 -11.70 -3.42
CA GLY A 3 -30.48 -11.88 -2.75
C GLY A 3 -29.36 -12.45 -3.65
N LEU A 4 -29.68 -13.37 -4.54
CA LEU A 4 -28.73 -13.95 -5.51
C LEU A 4 -28.29 -12.92 -6.57
N ALA A 5 -29.22 -12.10 -7.06
CA ALA A 5 -28.92 -11.02 -7.99
C ALA A 5 -28.00 -9.96 -7.37
N LEU A 6 -28.20 -9.64 -6.07
CA LEU A 6 -27.36 -8.70 -5.33
C LEU A 6 -25.94 -9.25 -5.11
N LYS A 7 -25.81 -10.55 -4.76
CA LYS A 7 -24.51 -11.24 -4.62
C LYS A 7 -23.76 -11.27 -5.97
N LYS A 8 -24.41 -11.65 -7.06
CA LYS A 8 -23.81 -11.69 -8.41
C LYS A 8 -23.34 -10.30 -8.86
N HIS A 9 -24.12 -9.28 -8.59
CA HIS A 9 -23.76 -7.88 -8.92
C HIS A 9 -22.56 -7.39 -8.10
N PHE A 10 -22.51 -7.74 -6.81
CA PHE A 10 -21.37 -7.40 -5.94
C PHE A 10 -20.08 -8.10 -6.39
N ILE A 11 -20.12 -9.41 -6.66
CA ILE A 11 -18.95 -10.18 -7.12
C ILE A 11 -18.45 -9.64 -8.47
N SER A 12 -19.34 -9.37 -9.44
CA SER A 12 -18.96 -8.79 -10.73
C SER A 12 -18.26 -7.44 -10.58
N ASN A 13 -18.72 -6.58 -9.68
CA ASN A 13 -18.11 -5.27 -9.43
C ASN A 13 -16.75 -5.38 -8.71
N LEU A 14 -16.63 -6.33 -7.78
CA LEU A 14 -15.37 -6.62 -7.10
C LEU A 14 -14.33 -7.18 -8.07
N LEU A 15 -14.73 -8.09 -8.95
CA LEU A 15 -13.85 -8.62 -10.00
C LEU A 15 -13.40 -7.51 -10.97
N LEU A 16 -14.30 -6.61 -11.36
CA LEU A 16 -13.95 -5.44 -12.17
C LEU A 16 -12.92 -4.54 -11.47
N LEU A 17 -13.12 -4.26 -10.18
CA LEU A 17 -12.17 -3.47 -9.38
C LEU A 17 -10.79 -4.13 -9.35
N ILE A 18 -10.74 -5.44 -9.06
CA ILE A 18 -9.49 -6.20 -9.00
C ILE A 18 -8.83 -6.23 -10.39
N PHE A 19 -9.58 -6.54 -11.44
CA PHE A 19 -9.07 -6.60 -12.81
C PHE A 19 -8.46 -5.26 -13.26
N LEU A 20 -9.17 -4.14 -13.08
CA LEU A 20 -8.67 -2.83 -13.45
C LEU A 20 -7.40 -2.46 -12.66
N ASN A 21 -7.36 -2.76 -11.37
CA ASN A 21 -6.18 -2.48 -10.56
C ASN A 21 -4.98 -3.36 -10.94
N LEU A 22 -5.21 -4.65 -11.26
CA LEU A 22 -4.16 -5.55 -11.71
C LEU A 22 -3.66 -5.23 -13.13
N LEU A 23 -4.49 -4.59 -13.97
CA LEU A 23 -4.09 -4.17 -15.31
C LEU A 23 -3.27 -2.87 -15.26
N ILE A 24 -3.74 -1.87 -14.51
CA ILE A 24 -3.18 -0.51 -14.55
C ILE A 24 -1.98 -0.34 -13.61
N LYS A 25 -2.05 -0.86 -12.37
CA LYS A 25 -0.99 -0.63 -11.39
C LYS A 25 0.36 -1.24 -11.74
N PRO A 26 0.47 -2.47 -12.28
CA PRO A 26 1.77 -2.99 -12.70
C PRO A 26 2.41 -2.14 -13.78
N PHE A 27 1.64 -1.67 -14.78
CA PHE A 27 2.16 -0.78 -15.80
C PHE A 27 2.61 0.57 -15.22
N TRP A 28 1.88 1.09 -14.23
CA TRP A 28 2.30 2.27 -13.48
C TRP A 28 3.65 2.05 -12.79
N PHE A 29 3.81 0.97 -12.02
CA PHE A 29 5.04 0.71 -11.27
C PHE A 29 6.22 0.39 -12.19
N PHE A 30 6.06 -0.57 -13.09
CA PHE A 30 7.15 -1.12 -13.90
C PHE A 30 7.40 -0.34 -15.22
N GLY A 31 6.38 0.36 -15.73
CA GLY A 31 6.53 1.19 -16.92
C GLY A 31 6.91 2.63 -16.56
N ILE A 32 6.03 3.33 -15.85
CA ILE A 32 6.17 4.77 -15.65
C ILE A 32 7.18 5.13 -14.55
N GLU A 33 7.05 4.57 -13.35
CA GLU A 33 7.94 4.90 -12.21
C GLU A 33 9.39 4.50 -12.53
N VAL A 34 9.60 3.30 -13.08
CA VAL A 34 10.92 2.84 -13.54
C VAL A 34 11.44 3.72 -14.68
N GLY A 35 10.60 4.02 -15.69
CA GLY A 35 10.98 4.87 -16.82
C GLY A 35 11.37 6.28 -16.38
N VAL A 36 10.66 6.88 -15.43
CA VAL A 36 11.01 8.17 -14.85
C VAL A 36 12.37 8.09 -14.14
N GLN A 37 12.56 7.09 -13.28
CA GLN A 37 13.80 6.96 -12.51
C GLN A 37 15.01 6.76 -13.40
N ASN A 38 14.94 5.87 -14.41
CA ASN A 38 16.01 5.67 -15.37
C ASN A 38 16.33 6.93 -16.20
N ARG A 39 15.32 7.81 -16.40
CA ARG A 39 15.51 9.03 -17.20
C ARG A 39 16.14 10.16 -16.41
N VAL A 40 15.82 10.31 -15.12
CA VAL A 40 16.32 11.41 -14.29
C VAL A 40 17.53 11.01 -13.43
N GLY A 41 17.76 9.72 -13.24
CA GLY A 41 18.79 9.17 -12.36
C GLY A 41 18.40 9.12 -10.89
N GLU A 42 19.20 8.43 -10.08
CA GLU A 42 18.89 8.11 -8.69
C GLU A 42 18.85 9.35 -7.80
N GLU A 43 19.77 10.27 -7.97
CA GLU A 43 19.86 11.47 -7.12
C GLU A 43 18.61 12.34 -7.25
N ILE A 44 18.17 12.62 -8.48
CA ILE A 44 16.98 13.45 -8.74
C ILE A 44 15.70 12.70 -8.34
N TYR A 45 15.64 11.38 -8.64
CA TYR A 45 14.49 10.59 -8.24
C TYR A 45 14.42 10.43 -6.70
N GLY A 46 15.54 10.22 -6.04
CA GLY A 46 15.63 10.13 -4.59
C GLY A 46 15.24 11.43 -3.88
N PHE A 47 15.61 12.58 -4.43
CA PHE A 47 15.13 13.88 -3.98
C PHE A 47 13.59 13.96 -4.00
N TYR A 48 12.95 13.58 -5.10
CA TYR A 48 11.50 13.50 -5.19
C TYR A 48 10.92 12.46 -4.22
N PHE A 49 11.49 11.25 -4.18
CA PHE A 49 10.96 10.12 -3.41
C PHE A 49 10.99 10.36 -1.90
N SER A 50 12.05 10.98 -1.38
CA SER A 50 12.17 11.34 0.04
C SER A 50 11.13 12.39 0.44
N LEU A 51 10.97 13.46 -0.36
CA LEU A 51 9.98 14.52 -0.11
C LEU A 51 8.53 14.01 -0.26
N PHE A 52 8.28 13.15 -1.25
CA PHE A 52 6.99 12.48 -1.40
C PHE A 52 6.68 11.61 -0.17
N SER A 53 7.66 10.83 0.30
CA SER A 53 7.50 9.98 1.48
C SER A 53 7.25 10.80 2.74
N PHE A 54 7.96 11.92 2.91
CA PHE A 54 7.74 12.85 4.00
C PHE A 54 6.32 13.45 4.00
N ALA A 55 5.86 13.97 2.87
CA ALA A 55 4.50 14.48 2.70
C ALA A 55 3.44 13.39 2.94
N PHE A 56 3.72 12.16 2.47
CA PHE A 56 2.81 11.02 2.62
C PHE A 56 2.66 10.53 4.07
N ILE A 57 3.72 10.55 4.88
CA ILE A 57 3.66 10.20 6.31
C ILE A 57 2.59 11.03 7.04
N LEU A 58 2.53 12.32 6.76
CA LEU A 58 1.62 13.24 7.40
C LEU A 58 0.22 13.30 6.75
N ASN A 59 0.01 12.62 5.63
CA ASN A 59 -1.24 12.64 4.86
C ASN A 59 -2.46 12.15 5.67
N MET A 60 -2.23 11.36 6.72
CA MET A 60 -3.27 10.97 7.65
C MET A 60 -4.05 12.18 8.22
N LEU A 61 -3.42 13.35 8.36
CA LEU A 61 -4.07 14.58 8.83
C LEU A 61 -5.18 15.04 7.86
N LEU A 62 -5.13 14.66 6.59
CA LEU A 62 -6.13 14.99 5.58
C LEU A 62 -7.40 14.14 5.67
N ASP A 63 -7.37 12.99 6.35
CA ASP A 63 -8.51 12.07 6.39
C ASP A 63 -9.00 11.74 7.80
N VAL A 64 -8.11 11.46 8.74
CA VAL A 64 -8.42 11.07 10.13
C VAL A 64 -9.52 9.98 10.22
N GLY A 65 -9.65 9.12 9.17
CA GLY A 65 -10.67 8.07 9.10
C GLY A 65 -12.05 8.51 8.59
N ILE A 66 -12.17 9.76 8.13
CA ILE A 66 -13.43 10.36 7.64
C ILE A 66 -14.03 9.57 6.48
N ASN A 67 -13.20 9.11 5.53
CA ASN A 67 -13.67 8.37 4.35
C ASN A 67 -14.37 7.05 4.75
N THR A 68 -13.84 6.34 5.75
CA THR A 68 -14.46 5.11 6.27
C THR A 68 -15.78 5.38 6.97
N TYR A 69 -15.83 6.43 7.81
CA TYR A 69 -17.05 6.85 8.47
C TYR A 69 -18.12 7.23 7.44
N ASN A 70 -17.77 8.09 6.48
CA ASN A 70 -18.69 8.60 5.45
C ASN A 70 -19.28 7.48 4.60
N ASN A 71 -18.43 6.56 4.12
CA ASN A 71 -18.87 5.39 3.35
C ASN A 71 -19.90 4.56 4.14
N ARG A 72 -19.63 4.26 5.42
CA ARG A 72 -20.56 3.51 6.29
C ARG A 72 -21.86 4.24 6.52
N ALA A 73 -21.83 5.56 6.76
CA ALA A 73 -23.01 6.37 7.02
C ALA A 73 -23.94 6.37 5.79
N ILE A 74 -23.42 6.70 4.61
CA ILE A 74 -24.18 6.76 3.36
C ILE A 74 -24.68 5.36 2.93
N SER A 75 -23.91 4.31 3.17
CA SER A 75 -24.35 2.93 2.86
C SER A 75 -25.54 2.49 3.68
N ARG A 76 -25.71 3.04 4.91
CA ARG A 76 -26.86 2.77 5.78
C ARG A 76 -28.06 3.64 5.43
N ASP A 77 -27.80 4.92 5.15
CA ASP A 77 -28.83 5.90 4.83
C ASP A 77 -28.34 6.89 3.77
N LYS A 78 -28.82 6.73 2.55
CA LYS A 78 -28.47 7.57 1.39
C LYS A 78 -28.90 9.03 1.54
N THR A 79 -29.88 9.32 2.41
CA THR A 79 -30.36 10.69 2.66
C THR A 79 -29.32 11.55 3.36
N LEU A 80 -28.37 10.91 4.08
CA LEU A 80 -27.27 11.60 4.76
C LEU A 80 -26.22 12.20 3.79
N LEU A 81 -26.28 11.90 2.49
CA LEU A 81 -25.29 12.41 1.51
C LEU A 81 -25.14 13.93 1.58
N GLN A 82 -26.24 14.67 1.53
CA GLN A 82 -26.20 16.14 1.53
C GLN A 82 -25.71 16.71 2.86
N GLU A 83 -26.14 16.11 3.98
CA GLU A 83 -25.71 16.52 5.31
C GLU A 83 -24.22 16.27 5.51
N ASN A 84 -23.74 15.09 5.12
CA ASN A 84 -22.32 14.75 5.18
C ASN A 84 -21.46 15.63 4.25
N LEU A 85 -21.94 16.00 3.07
CA LEU A 85 -21.22 16.93 2.19
C LEU A 85 -21.05 18.30 2.87
N ALA A 86 -22.13 18.83 3.47
CA ALA A 86 -22.10 20.11 4.17
C ALA A 86 -21.24 20.12 5.45
N ALA A 87 -21.10 18.97 6.11
CA ALA A 87 -20.27 18.83 7.30
C ALA A 87 -18.80 18.53 6.99
N ILE A 88 -18.53 17.63 6.02
CA ILE A 88 -17.20 17.06 5.79
C ILE A 88 -16.35 17.92 4.87
N ILE A 89 -16.93 18.56 3.84
CA ILE A 89 -16.12 19.43 2.93
C ILE A 89 -15.41 20.55 3.69
N PRO A 90 -16.11 21.37 4.53
CA PRO A 90 -15.44 22.40 5.31
C PRO A 90 -14.42 21.83 6.29
N LEU A 91 -14.73 20.70 6.94
CA LEU A 91 -13.81 20.02 7.84
C LEU A 91 -12.51 19.61 7.10
N LYS A 92 -12.64 18.99 5.90
CA LYS A 92 -11.46 18.58 5.11
C LYS A 92 -10.64 19.78 4.62
N LEU A 93 -11.27 20.92 4.32
CA LEU A 93 -10.54 22.15 4.01
C LEU A 93 -9.72 22.65 5.20
N VAL A 94 -10.28 22.64 6.41
CA VAL A 94 -9.54 23.00 7.62
C VAL A 94 -8.40 22.01 7.88
N LEU A 95 -8.65 20.71 7.78
CA LEU A 95 -7.63 19.67 7.92
C LEU A 95 -6.52 19.82 6.86
N SER A 96 -6.86 20.28 5.64
CA SER A 96 -5.88 20.53 4.59
C SER A 96 -4.95 21.71 4.93
N VAL A 97 -5.48 22.77 5.52
CA VAL A 97 -4.67 23.89 6.01
C VAL A 97 -3.77 23.45 7.16
N VAL A 98 -4.31 22.66 8.10
CA VAL A 98 -3.51 22.08 9.21
C VAL A 98 -2.40 21.18 8.67
N TYR A 99 -2.73 20.29 7.72
CA TYR A 99 -1.76 19.42 7.07
C TYR A 99 -0.64 20.22 6.39
N ALA A 100 -0.99 21.20 5.55
CA ALA A 100 0.00 22.03 4.88
C ALA A 100 0.89 22.78 5.89
N GLY A 101 0.27 23.36 6.94
CA GLY A 101 1.01 24.03 8.00
C GLY A 101 1.98 23.09 8.73
N VAL A 102 1.55 21.89 9.10
CA VAL A 102 2.39 20.88 9.78
C VAL A 102 3.52 20.42 8.87
N VAL A 103 3.25 20.09 7.60
CA VAL A 103 4.27 19.64 6.64
C VAL A 103 5.33 20.72 6.44
N LEU A 104 4.91 21.96 6.17
CA LEU A 104 5.86 23.05 5.91
C LEU A 104 6.65 23.47 7.16
N LEU A 105 6.00 23.50 8.33
CA LEU A 105 6.68 23.77 9.59
C LEU A 105 7.70 22.68 9.92
N SER A 106 7.33 21.42 9.75
CA SER A 106 8.24 20.29 9.94
C SER A 106 9.41 20.33 8.95
N GLY A 107 9.16 20.72 7.68
CA GLY A 107 10.22 20.94 6.69
C GLY A 107 11.19 22.05 7.11
N LYS A 108 10.67 23.13 7.73
CA LYS A 108 11.51 24.19 8.28
C LYS A 108 12.37 23.72 9.47
N ILE A 109 11.78 22.93 10.36
CA ILE A 109 12.51 22.31 11.50
C ILE A 109 13.61 21.39 10.99
N LEU A 110 13.35 20.64 9.92
CA LEU A 110 14.32 19.77 9.26
C LEU A 110 15.32 20.53 8.37
N ALA A 111 15.29 21.86 8.35
CA ALA A 111 16.17 22.72 7.57
C ALA A 111 16.18 22.39 6.06
N TYR A 112 15.00 22.19 5.47
CA TYR A 112 14.85 21.97 4.02
C TYR A 112 15.31 23.20 3.22
N SER A 113 15.97 22.96 2.08
CA SER A 113 16.40 24.00 1.15
C SER A 113 15.22 24.66 0.42
N ALA A 114 15.46 25.81 -0.22
CA ALA A 114 14.44 26.47 -1.05
C ALA A 114 13.92 25.56 -2.19
N GLU A 115 14.80 24.76 -2.79
CA GLU A 115 14.46 23.76 -3.82
C GLU A 115 13.52 22.68 -3.27
N GLN A 116 13.84 22.16 -2.08
CA GLN A 116 13.00 21.17 -1.38
C GLN A 116 11.62 21.75 -1.05
N PHE A 117 11.56 23.02 -0.61
CA PHE A 117 10.26 23.67 -0.36
C PHE A 117 9.44 23.88 -1.62
N ALA A 118 10.07 24.25 -2.75
CA ALA A 118 9.37 24.41 -4.02
C ALA A 118 8.69 23.10 -4.45
N MET A 119 9.41 21.97 -4.38
CA MET A 119 8.85 20.64 -4.66
C MET A 119 7.78 20.25 -3.63
N LEU A 120 8.02 20.50 -2.35
CA LEU A 120 7.13 20.13 -1.26
C LEU A 120 5.77 20.82 -1.36
N TRP A 121 5.70 22.08 -1.81
CA TRP A 121 4.43 22.77 -2.07
C TRP A 121 3.55 22.03 -3.08
N ILE A 122 4.14 21.54 -4.18
CA ILE A 122 3.40 20.81 -5.20
C ILE A 122 2.96 19.44 -4.67
N LEU A 123 3.83 18.78 -3.89
CA LEU A 123 3.50 17.49 -3.27
C LEU A 123 2.38 17.63 -2.23
N VAL A 124 2.37 18.72 -1.44
CA VAL A 124 1.27 19.05 -0.51
C VAL A 124 -0.04 19.23 -1.27
N LEU A 125 -0.02 19.96 -2.40
CA LEU A 125 -1.18 20.11 -3.27
C LEU A 125 -1.64 18.74 -3.81
N ASN A 126 -0.72 17.89 -4.23
CA ASN A 126 -1.04 16.55 -4.72
C ASN A 126 -1.69 15.67 -3.65
N GLN A 127 -1.21 15.73 -2.40
CA GLN A 127 -1.85 15.00 -1.29
C GLN A 127 -3.25 15.54 -0.98
N PHE A 128 -3.43 16.86 -1.04
CA PHE A 128 -4.75 17.49 -0.90
C PHE A 128 -5.72 16.96 -1.98
N LEU A 129 -5.34 17.02 -3.27
CA LEU A 129 -6.16 16.54 -4.38
C LEU A 129 -6.50 15.05 -4.22
N ALA A 130 -5.51 14.22 -3.91
CA ALA A 130 -5.70 12.78 -3.67
C ALA A 130 -6.67 12.51 -2.52
N SER A 131 -6.57 13.25 -1.42
CA SER A 131 -7.47 13.11 -0.27
C SER A 131 -8.92 13.45 -0.62
N PHE A 132 -9.17 14.49 -1.45
CA PHE A 132 -10.50 14.83 -1.90
C PHE A 132 -11.06 13.82 -2.93
N ILE A 133 -10.22 13.26 -3.81
CA ILE A 133 -10.61 12.14 -4.68
C ILE A 133 -11.13 10.97 -3.85
N LEU A 134 -10.38 10.54 -2.82
CA LEU A 134 -10.79 9.46 -1.94
C LEU A 134 -12.10 9.78 -1.19
N TYR A 135 -12.28 11.02 -0.79
CA TYR A 135 -13.52 11.46 -0.15
C TYR A 135 -14.72 11.37 -1.10
N PHE A 136 -14.64 11.92 -2.33
CA PHE A 136 -15.75 11.82 -3.29
C PHE A 136 -16.01 10.37 -3.70
N ARG A 137 -14.96 9.55 -3.85
CA ARG A 137 -15.11 8.11 -4.07
C ARG A 137 -15.83 7.41 -2.89
N SER A 138 -15.56 7.82 -1.64
CA SER A 138 -16.27 7.26 -0.48
C SER A 138 -17.77 7.54 -0.53
N ASN A 139 -18.21 8.68 -1.08
CA ASN A 139 -19.62 8.99 -1.32
C ASN A 139 -20.21 8.08 -2.42
N ILE A 140 -19.49 7.92 -3.55
CA ILE A 140 -19.93 7.10 -4.69
C ILE A 140 -20.06 5.63 -4.28
N SER A 141 -19.09 5.10 -3.57
CA SER A 141 -19.09 3.75 -3.02
C SER A 141 -20.19 3.56 -1.95
N GLY A 142 -20.39 4.56 -1.07
CA GLY A 142 -21.48 4.58 -0.10
C GLY A 142 -22.87 4.55 -0.75
N LEU A 143 -23.03 5.21 -1.90
CA LEU A 143 -24.24 5.14 -2.73
C LEU A 143 -24.39 3.82 -3.49
N GLN A 144 -23.40 2.88 -3.37
CA GLN A 144 -23.34 1.59 -4.04
C GLN A 144 -23.16 1.67 -5.58
N TYR A 145 -22.58 2.76 -6.10
CA TYR A 145 -22.18 2.88 -7.50
C TYR A 145 -20.79 2.26 -7.72
N PHE A 146 -20.67 0.96 -7.45
CA PHE A 146 -19.39 0.25 -7.43
C PHE A 146 -18.65 0.26 -8.77
N ARG A 147 -19.35 0.19 -9.91
CA ARG A 147 -18.72 0.31 -11.24
C ARG A 147 -18.03 1.65 -11.44
N THR A 148 -18.73 2.72 -11.09
CA THR A 148 -18.19 4.09 -11.17
C THR A 148 -16.99 4.26 -10.25
N ASP A 149 -17.07 3.76 -9.01
CA ASP A 149 -15.94 3.78 -8.08
C ASP A 149 -14.76 2.95 -8.59
N SER A 150 -15.00 1.80 -9.22
CA SER A 150 -13.94 0.97 -9.83
C SER A 150 -13.18 1.71 -10.95
N VAL A 151 -13.89 2.41 -11.83
CA VAL A 151 -13.25 3.22 -12.89
C VAL A 151 -12.47 4.39 -12.29
N LEU A 152 -13.07 5.14 -11.36
CA LEU A 152 -12.39 6.25 -10.68
C LEU A 152 -11.18 5.79 -9.87
N SER A 153 -11.14 4.53 -9.41
CA SER A 153 -10.03 3.98 -8.63
C SER A 153 -8.73 3.83 -9.40
N VAL A 154 -8.79 3.84 -10.70
CA VAL A 154 -7.63 3.71 -11.60
C VAL A 154 -7.47 4.91 -12.52
N MET A 155 -8.42 5.84 -12.53
CA MET A 155 -8.44 6.97 -13.47
C MET A 155 -7.23 7.87 -13.29
N ASP A 156 -6.86 8.19 -12.05
CA ASP A 156 -5.68 8.98 -11.73
C ASP A 156 -4.41 8.33 -12.30
N ARG A 157 -4.24 7.03 -12.09
CA ARG A 157 -3.08 6.27 -12.60
C ARG A 157 -3.09 6.15 -14.11
N SER A 158 -4.25 5.94 -14.73
CA SER A 158 -4.39 5.91 -16.19
C SER A 158 -4.02 7.24 -16.83
N LEU A 159 -4.47 8.36 -16.26
CA LEU A 159 -4.08 9.69 -16.72
C LEU A 159 -2.58 9.97 -16.51
N MET A 160 -2.02 9.55 -15.37
CA MET A 160 -0.58 9.69 -15.15
C MET A 160 0.24 8.86 -16.15
N ILE A 161 -0.19 7.63 -16.45
CA ILE A 161 0.42 6.79 -17.49
C ILE A 161 0.39 7.53 -18.84
N LEU A 162 -0.75 8.11 -19.20
CA LEU A 162 -0.91 8.86 -20.45
C LEU A 162 0.01 10.07 -20.48
N PHE A 163 -0.08 10.97 -19.49
CA PHE A 163 0.67 12.22 -19.51
C PHE A 163 2.17 11.99 -19.34
N THR A 164 2.59 11.18 -18.39
CA THR A 164 4.01 10.88 -18.18
C THR A 164 4.57 10.04 -19.33
N GLY A 165 3.81 9.08 -19.85
CA GLY A 165 4.22 8.28 -21.00
C GLY A 165 4.44 9.15 -22.27
N LEU A 166 3.55 10.11 -22.52
CA LEU A 166 3.73 11.09 -23.60
C LEU A 166 5.00 11.93 -23.39
N LEU A 167 5.32 12.33 -22.16
CA LEU A 167 6.52 13.11 -21.85
C LEU A 167 7.80 12.26 -21.94
N LEU A 168 7.75 10.98 -21.58
CA LEU A 168 8.91 10.09 -21.62
C LEU A 168 9.24 9.60 -23.03
N TRP A 169 8.23 9.25 -23.81
CA TRP A 169 8.39 8.53 -25.08
C TRP A 169 7.85 9.27 -26.30
N GLY A 170 7.02 10.31 -26.09
CA GLY A 170 6.35 11.03 -27.17
C GLY A 170 7.22 12.07 -27.89
N ASN A 171 8.48 12.29 -27.46
CA ASN A 171 9.38 13.33 -28.01
C ASN A 171 8.74 14.72 -28.15
N ILE A 172 7.81 15.06 -27.23
CA ILE A 172 7.05 16.33 -27.29
C ILE A 172 7.95 17.53 -26.95
N THR A 173 8.98 17.30 -26.13
CA THR A 173 9.92 18.35 -25.70
C THR A 173 11.31 18.07 -26.26
N ARG A 174 12.04 19.16 -26.60
CA ARG A 174 13.45 19.07 -27.01
C ARG A 174 14.39 19.03 -25.79
N GLU A 175 13.89 19.36 -24.62
CA GLU A 175 14.66 19.31 -23.38
C GLU A 175 14.67 17.91 -22.77
N PRO A 176 15.73 17.54 -22.02
CA PRO A 176 15.75 16.29 -21.27
C PRO A 176 14.62 16.29 -20.24
N PHE A 177 14.09 15.08 -19.95
CA PHE A 177 12.98 14.91 -19.00
C PHE A 177 13.37 15.41 -17.61
N LYS A 178 12.51 16.23 -16.99
CA LYS A 178 12.69 16.79 -15.65
C LYS A 178 11.69 16.16 -14.67
N ILE A 179 12.11 15.98 -13.41
CA ILE A 179 11.26 15.38 -12.37
C ILE A 179 10.02 16.22 -12.06
N GLU A 180 10.11 17.56 -12.23
CA GLU A 180 9.00 18.47 -12.04
C GLU A 180 7.85 18.18 -13.02
N TRP A 181 8.17 17.78 -14.25
CA TRP A 181 7.13 17.41 -15.25
C TRP A 181 6.34 16.18 -14.81
N PHE A 182 7.02 15.21 -14.19
CA PHE A 182 6.35 14.06 -13.59
C PHE A 182 5.39 14.48 -12.47
N VAL A 183 5.83 15.40 -11.61
CA VAL A 183 5.01 15.89 -10.49
C VAL A 183 3.85 16.76 -11.01
N TYR A 184 4.05 17.57 -12.07
CA TYR A 184 2.97 18.32 -12.73
C TYR A 184 1.97 17.39 -13.45
N ALA A 185 2.44 16.34 -14.12
CA ALA A 185 1.57 15.32 -14.71
C ALA A 185 0.71 14.64 -13.63
N GLN A 186 1.29 14.40 -12.44
CA GLN A 186 0.57 13.89 -11.28
C GLN A 186 -0.50 14.89 -10.81
N THR A 187 -0.15 16.17 -10.68
CA THR A 187 -1.10 17.23 -10.30
C THR A 187 -2.27 17.32 -11.29
N ALA A 188 -1.98 17.33 -12.59
CA ALA A 188 -3.00 17.38 -13.64
C ALA A 188 -3.93 16.16 -13.59
N SER A 189 -3.37 14.96 -13.42
CA SER A 189 -4.12 13.71 -13.31
C SER A 189 -5.04 13.70 -12.09
N TYR A 190 -4.54 14.13 -10.95
CA TYR A 190 -5.36 14.25 -9.74
C TYR A 190 -6.43 15.33 -9.87
N ALA A 191 -6.12 16.50 -10.47
CA ALA A 191 -7.11 17.55 -10.68
C ALA A 191 -8.26 17.08 -11.58
N LEU A 192 -7.96 16.41 -12.70
CA LEU A 192 -8.97 15.86 -13.60
C LEU A 192 -9.81 14.77 -12.93
N THR A 193 -9.18 13.87 -12.17
CA THR A 193 -9.90 12.82 -11.44
C THR A 193 -10.77 13.41 -10.33
N LEU A 194 -10.28 14.44 -9.65
CA LEU A 194 -11.06 15.19 -8.67
C LEU A 194 -12.29 15.85 -9.30
N LEU A 195 -12.12 16.55 -10.42
CA LEU A 195 -13.23 17.17 -11.15
C LEU A 195 -14.26 16.14 -11.59
N ALA A 196 -13.83 15.00 -12.13
CA ALA A 196 -14.73 13.91 -12.51
C ALA A 196 -15.52 13.35 -11.31
N SER A 197 -14.82 13.01 -10.22
CA SER A 197 -15.46 12.46 -9.03
C SER A 197 -16.40 13.46 -8.34
N ALA A 198 -16.00 14.73 -8.25
CA ALA A 198 -16.82 15.80 -7.70
C ALA A 198 -18.07 16.05 -8.56
N SER A 199 -17.94 16.07 -9.90
CA SER A 199 -19.06 16.25 -10.83
C SER A 199 -20.10 15.15 -10.69
N ILE A 200 -19.66 13.89 -10.54
CA ILE A 200 -20.56 12.75 -10.33
C ILE A 200 -21.32 12.89 -8.99
N VAL A 201 -20.62 13.24 -7.91
CA VAL A 201 -21.26 13.44 -6.60
C VAL A 201 -22.22 14.64 -6.66
N ARG A 202 -21.84 15.75 -7.29
CA ARG A 202 -22.72 16.92 -7.49
C ARG A 202 -24.01 16.57 -8.24
N TYR A 203 -23.88 15.82 -9.33
CA TYR A 203 -25.05 15.36 -10.11
C TYR A 203 -26.02 14.54 -9.25
N ARG A 204 -25.49 13.72 -8.31
CA ARG A 204 -26.31 12.86 -7.44
C ARG A 204 -26.86 13.58 -6.21
N SER A 205 -26.15 14.58 -5.70
CA SER A 205 -26.56 15.33 -4.50
C SER A 205 -27.44 16.54 -4.82
N GLY A 206 -27.46 17.01 -6.06
CA GLY A 206 -28.16 18.22 -6.49
C GLY A 206 -27.47 19.53 -6.08
N SER A 207 -26.82 19.60 -4.93
CA SER A 207 -26.06 20.78 -4.47
C SER A 207 -25.04 20.41 -3.41
N PHE A 208 -23.86 21.06 -3.45
CA PHE A 208 -22.86 20.99 -2.38
C PHE A 208 -23.14 21.99 -1.23
N LEU A 209 -23.93 23.03 -1.50
CA LEU A 209 -24.06 24.19 -0.63
C LEU A 209 -25.34 24.09 0.22
N ARG A 210 -25.25 23.41 1.33
CA ARG A 210 -26.11 23.63 2.51
C ARG A 210 -25.34 24.47 3.53
N LYS A 211 -26.06 25.07 4.49
CA LYS A 211 -25.43 25.77 5.63
C LYS A 211 -24.43 24.84 6.32
N ILE A 212 -23.21 25.33 6.52
CA ILE A 212 -22.13 24.61 7.19
C ILE A 212 -22.61 24.21 8.59
N ASN A 213 -22.45 22.94 8.94
CA ASN A 213 -22.82 22.41 10.26
C ASN A 213 -21.58 22.02 11.04
N TYR A 214 -21.01 22.95 11.79
CA TYR A 214 -19.79 22.73 12.59
C TYR A 214 -19.98 21.64 13.67
N SER A 215 -21.20 21.51 14.24
CA SER A 215 -21.48 20.46 15.23
C SER A 215 -21.41 19.07 14.61
N ALA A 216 -21.95 18.90 13.39
CA ALA A 216 -21.82 17.67 12.63
C ALA A 216 -20.37 17.37 12.25
N SER A 217 -19.59 18.39 11.84
CA SER A 217 -18.16 18.25 11.55
C SER A 217 -17.37 17.72 12.75
N TRP A 218 -17.61 18.27 13.94
CA TRP A 218 -16.94 17.82 15.17
C TRP A 218 -17.34 16.39 15.55
N LYS A 219 -18.62 16.03 15.40
CA LYS A 219 -19.11 14.67 15.62
C LYS A 219 -18.42 13.67 14.69
N VAL A 220 -18.28 14.01 13.39
CA VAL A 220 -17.56 13.18 12.42
C VAL A 220 -16.13 12.96 12.87
N LEU A 221 -15.39 14.02 13.21
CA LEU A 221 -14.00 13.94 13.64
C LEU A 221 -13.84 13.04 14.86
N ARG A 222 -14.72 13.21 15.89
CA ARG A 222 -14.70 12.40 17.11
C ARG A 222 -14.99 10.92 16.88
N LEU A 223 -15.79 10.58 15.88
CA LEU A 223 -16.12 9.19 15.55
C LEU A 223 -15.04 8.53 14.66
N SER A 224 -14.23 9.33 13.97
CA SER A 224 -13.24 8.85 13.01
C SER A 224 -11.83 8.69 13.62
N TYR A 225 -11.45 9.53 14.60
CA TYR A 225 -10.08 9.62 15.12
C TYR A 225 -9.44 8.30 15.63
N PRO A 226 -10.19 7.28 16.14
CA PRO A 226 -9.54 6.09 16.69
C PRO A 226 -8.73 5.29 15.65
N PHE A 227 -9.03 5.45 14.37
CA PHE A 227 -8.31 4.82 13.26
C PHE A 227 -7.10 5.64 12.79
N ALA A 228 -7.07 6.93 13.10
CA ALA A 228 -6.05 7.86 12.62
C ALA A 228 -4.64 7.47 13.07
N LEU A 229 -4.48 7.10 14.35
CA LEU A 229 -3.18 6.73 14.91
C LEU A 229 -2.59 5.50 14.18
N LEU A 230 -3.43 4.49 13.89
CA LEU A 230 -2.96 3.32 13.16
C LEU A 230 -2.49 3.69 11.74
N ILE A 231 -3.24 4.54 11.05
CA ILE A 231 -2.87 5.02 9.70
C ILE A 231 -1.53 5.78 9.73
N LEU A 232 -1.33 6.66 10.72
CA LEU A 232 -0.07 7.37 10.90
C LEU A 232 1.10 6.42 11.15
N LEU A 233 0.94 5.50 12.11
CA LEU A 233 1.99 4.54 12.45
C LEU A 233 2.35 3.65 11.27
N MET A 234 1.35 3.22 10.47
CA MET A 234 1.59 2.45 9.25
C MET A 234 2.30 3.28 8.18
N ALA A 235 1.94 4.55 8.02
CA ALA A 235 2.60 5.45 7.06
C ALA A 235 4.06 5.72 7.47
N LEU A 236 4.32 5.99 8.74
CA LEU A 236 5.69 6.10 9.30
C LEU A 236 6.47 4.83 9.02
N PHE A 237 5.93 3.68 9.38
CA PHE A 237 6.58 2.41 9.24
C PHE A 237 6.98 2.07 7.79
N ASN A 238 6.18 2.48 6.81
CA ASN A 238 6.43 2.20 5.40
C ASN A 238 7.28 3.28 4.70
N ARG A 239 7.43 4.47 5.24
CA ARG A 239 8.02 5.61 4.50
C ARG A 239 9.16 6.32 5.22
N VAL A 240 9.36 6.07 6.51
CA VAL A 240 10.38 6.79 7.28
C VAL A 240 11.81 6.48 6.80
N ASP A 241 12.05 5.27 6.32
CA ASP A 241 13.37 4.82 5.81
C ASP A 241 13.93 5.77 4.74
N SER A 242 13.11 6.16 3.75
CA SER A 242 13.53 7.04 2.65
C SER A 242 13.81 8.48 3.12
N VAL A 243 13.06 8.96 4.11
CA VAL A 243 13.29 10.28 4.71
C VAL A 243 14.58 10.27 5.54
N MET A 244 14.82 9.19 6.31
CA MET A 244 16.03 9.06 7.11
C MET A 244 17.27 8.88 6.25
N LEU A 245 17.20 8.15 5.12
CA LEU A 245 18.31 8.04 4.17
C LEU A 245 18.74 9.41 3.65
N GLU A 246 17.79 10.22 3.20
CA GLU A 246 18.08 11.56 2.68
C GLU A 246 18.68 12.50 3.74
N ARG A 247 18.31 12.30 5.02
CA ARG A 247 18.71 13.17 6.11
C ARG A 247 19.99 12.78 6.83
N LEU A 248 20.30 11.50 6.92
CA LEU A 248 21.43 11.00 7.72
C LEU A 248 22.73 10.86 6.93
N LEU A 249 22.67 10.94 5.59
CA LEU A 249 23.83 10.71 4.72
C LEU A 249 24.13 11.94 3.88
N GLU A 250 25.42 12.19 3.62
CA GLU A 250 25.87 13.27 2.71
C GLU A 250 25.36 13.05 1.27
N ASN A 251 25.42 11.79 0.77
CA ASN A 251 24.84 11.35 -0.50
C ASN A 251 23.40 10.83 -0.36
N GLY A 252 22.64 11.35 0.60
CA GLY A 252 21.34 10.81 0.99
C GLY A 252 20.30 10.81 -0.12
N ARG A 253 20.33 11.79 -1.05
CA ARG A 253 19.44 11.82 -2.23
C ARG A 253 19.68 10.61 -3.13
N GLU A 254 20.94 10.33 -3.46
CA GLU A 254 21.33 9.15 -4.28
C GLU A 254 20.91 7.85 -3.56
N GLN A 255 21.24 7.70 -2.28
CA GLN A 255 20.89 6.51 -1.50
C GLN A 255 19.38 6.29 -1.39
N ALA A 256 18.59 7.35 -1.26
CA ALA A 256 17.13 7.26 -1.27
C ALA A 256 16.59 6.84 -2.64
N GLY A 257 17.23 7.26 -3.73
CA GLY A 257 16.90 6.82 -5.10
C GLY A 257 17.23 5.36 -5.34
N ILE A 258 18.40 4.91 -4.92
CA ILE A 258 18.81 3.49 -5.02
C ILE A 258 17.87 2.61 -4.17
N TYR A 259 17.51 3.05 -2.96
CA TYR A 259 16.52 2.37 -2.14
C TYR A 259 15.15 2.29 -2.84
N ALA A 260 14.74 3.38 -3.49
CA ALA A 260 13.46 3.46 -4.20
C ALA A 260 13.35 2.42 -5.33
N GLN A 261 14.44 2.08 -6.05
CA GLN A 261 14.44 1.02 -7.07
C GLN A 261 13.88 -0.29 -6.51
N SER A 262 14.42 -0.72 -5.40
CA SER A 262 14.02 -1.97 -4.73
C SER A 262 12.67 -1.84 -4.03
N PHE A 263 12.42 -0.69 -3.40
CA PHE A 263 11.20 -0.44 -2.64
C PHE A 263 9.94 -0.40 -3.53
N ARG A 264 10.04 0.10 -4.77
CA ARG A 264 8.90 0.11 -5.70
C ARG A 264 8.44 -1.29 -6.08
N ILE A 265 9.38 -2.23 -6.28
CA ILE A 265 9.05 -3.63 -6.56
C ILE A 265 8.41 -4.28 -5.33
N PHE A 266 8.98 -4.04 -4.16
CA PHE A 266 8.44 -4.50 -2.89
C PHE A 266 7.02 -3.93 -2.64
N GLU A 267 6.79 -2.64 -2.90
CA GLU A 267 5.48 -1.99 -2.78
C GLU A 267 4.46 -2.63 -3.75
N ALA A 268 4.86 -2.93 -4.99
CA ALA A 268 4.01 -3.65 -5.94
C ALA A 268 3.65 -5.05 -5.45
N ALA A 269 4.61 -5.80 -4.90
CA ALA A 269 4.37 -7.13 -4.33
C ALA A 269 3.40 -7.08 -3.13
N THR A 270 3.53 -6.09 -2.25
CA THR A 270 2.65 -5.96 -1.07
C THR A 270 1.20 -5.66 -1.42
N GLN A 271 0.90 -5.13 -2.63
CA GLN A 271 -0.47 -4.94 -3.11
C GLN A 271 -1.24 -6.27 -3.17
N PHE A 272 -0.57 -7.39 -3.44
CA PHE A 272 -1.20 -8.72 -3.39
C PHE A 272 -1.77 -9.02 -2.00
N SER A 273 -0.95 -8.89 -0.95
CA SER A 273 -1.38 -9.15 0.44
C SER A 273 -2.44 -8.15 0.91
N PHE A 274 -2.38 -6.90 0.46
CA PHE A 274 -3.39 -5.88 0.73
C PHE A 274 -4.76 -6.25 0.14
N LEU A 275 -4.82 -6.79 -1.09
CA LEU A 275 -6.07 -7.25 -1.70
C LEU A 275 -6.72 -8.37 -0.87
N PHE A 276 -5.92 -9.30 -0.34
CA PHE A 276 -6.42 -10.32 0.58
C PHE A 276 -6.97 -9.71 1.87
N ALA A 277 -6.28 -8.74 2.46
CA ALA A 277 -6.76 -8.06 3.66
C ALA A 277 -8.13 -7.38 3.44
N MET A 278 -8.34 -6.77 2.28
CA MET A 278 -9.62 -6.17 1.90
C MET A 278 -10.77 -7.19 1.86
N LEU A 279 -10.50 -8.42 1.43
CA LEU A 279 -11.48 -9.51 1.42
C LEU A 279 -11.69 -10.11 2.81
N LEU A 280 -10.61 -10.30 3.57
CA LEU A 280 -10.67 -10.97 4.88
C LEU A 280 -11.33 -10.10 5.96
N LEU A 281 -11.18 -8.78 5.91
CA LEU A 281 -11.72 -7.87 6.94
C LEU A 281 -13.25 -8.00 7.15
N PRO A 282 -14.08 -7.92 6.10
CA PRO A 282 -15.53 -8.09 6.28
C PRO A 282 -15.91 -9.53 6.68
N MET A 283 -15.16 -10.55 6.21
CA MET A 283 -15.39 -11.95 6.57
C MET A 283 -15.13 -12.18 8.06
N PHE A 284 -13.94 -11.79 8.57
CA PHE A 284 -13.64 -11.88 10.00
C PHE A 284 -14.64 -11.10 10.85
N SER A 285 -15.00 -9.87 10.45
CA SER A 285 -15.96 -9.04 11.18
C SER A 285 -17.34 -9.68 11.25
N ARG A 286 -17.80 -10.36 10.19
CA ARG A 286 -19.07 -11.11 10.17
C ARG A 286 -18.99 -12.33 11.10
N MET A 287 -17.96 -13.16 10.94
CA MET A 287 -17.77 -14.40 11.72
C MET A 287 -17.68 -14.12 13.22
N ILE A 288 -16.88 -13.11 13.61
CA ILE A 288 -16.74 -12.69 15.02
C ILE A 288 -18.10 -12.23 15.59
N ARG A 289 -18.84 -11.39 14.84
CA ARG A 289 -20.17 -10.94 15.27
C ARG A 289 -21.17 -12.10 15.43
N GLN A 290 -21.08 -13.11 14.55
CA GLN A 290 -21.94 -14.31 14.58
C GLN A 290 -21.41 -15.39 15.52
N LYS A 291 -20.29 -15.16 16.22
CA LYS A 291 -19.62 -16.13 17.11
C LYS A 291 -19.27 -17.44 16.40
N GLN A 292 -18.97 -17.38 15.11
CA GLN A 292 -18.51 -18.52 14.30
C GLN A 292 -17.02 -18.79 14.53
N ASP A 293 -16.58 -20.02 14.28
CA ASP A 293 -15.16 -20.38 14.37
C ASP A 293 -14.34 -19.74 13.25
N ILE A 294 -13.47 -18.82 13.62
CA ILE A 294 -12.56 -18.13 12.70
C ILE A 294 -11.35 -18.96 12.29
N ASN A 295 -11.05 -20.04 13.05
CA ASN A 295 -9.87 -20.86 12.81
C ASN A 295 -9.92 -21.54 11.44
N GLY A 296 -11.11 -21.90 10.97
CA GLY A 296 -11.30 -22.43 9.61
C GLY A 296 -10.77 -21.49 8.53
N LEU A 297 -11.15 -20.21 8.59
CA LEU A 297 -10.70 -19.20 7.63
C LEU A 297 -9.19 -18.90 7.78
N VAL A 298 -8.67 -18.83 9.01
CA VAL A 298 -7.23 -18.61 9.25
C VAL A 298 -6.40 -19.78 8.70
N ARG A 299 -6.86 -21.03 8.87
CA ARG A 299 -6.19 -22.24 8.34
C ARG A 299 -6.08 -22.28 6.83
N ILE A 300 -6.94 -21.55 6.11
CA ILE A 300 -6.89 -21.43 4.65
C ILE A 300 -6.09 -20.19 4.23
N ALA A 301 -6.32 -19.05 4.86
CA ALA A 301 -5.70 -17.78 4.47
C ALA A 301 -4.22 -17.71 4.84
N LEU A 302 -3.81 -18.25 6.00
CA LEU A 302 -2.42 -18.20 6.47
C LEU A 302 -1.46 -18.96 5.54
N PRO A 303 -1.69 -20.24 5.20
CA PRO A 303 -0.80 -20.95 4.28
C PRO A 303 -0.73 -20.28 2.91
N LEU A 304 -1.85 -19.79 2.38
CA LEU A 304 -1.90 -19.12 1.09
C LEU A 304 -1.01 -17.86 1.07
N LEU A 305 -1.14 -16.98 2.07
CA LEU A 305 -0.34 -15.77 2.17
C LEU A 305 1.14 -16.05 2.46
N LEU A 306 1.44 -17.01 3.34
CA LEU A 306 2.82 -17.40 3.64
C LEU A 306 3.49 -18.08 2.44
N THR A 307 2.77 -18.92 1.70
CA THR A 307 3.29 -19.56 0.48
C THR A 307 3.60 -18.52 -0.58
N ALA A 308 2.71 -17.53 -0.78
CA ALA A 308 2.97 -16.43 -1.70
C ALA A 308 4.16 -15.58 -1.26
N GLY A 309 4.25 -15.26 0.04
CA GLY A 309 5.37 -14.53 0.62
C GLY A 309 6.71 -15.26 0.47
N LEU A 310 6.73 -16.57 0.77
CA LEU A 310 7.91 -17.43 0.61
C LEU A 310 8.29 -17.57 -0.87
N SER A 311 7.33 -17.79 -1.77
CA SER A 311 7.59 -17.86 -3.21
C SER A 311 8.24 -16.59 -3.72
N GLY A 312 7.70 -15.42 -3.36
CA GLY A 312 8.29 -14.14 -3.71
C GLY A 312 9.69 -13.95 -3.11
N ALA A 313 9.86 -14.24 -1.81
CA ALA A 313 11.15 -14.12 -1.15
C ALA A 313 12.22 -15.03 -1.79
N ILE A 314 11.91 -16.30 -2.04
CA ILE A 314 12.84 -17.27 -2.63
C ILE A 314 13.15 -16.89 -4.08
N SER A 315 12.14 -16.81 -4.94
CA SER A 315 12.33 -16.60 -6.37
C SER A 315 13.05 -15.27 -6.67
N CYS A 316 12.65 -14.20 -5.97
CA CYS A 316 13.30 -12.91 -6.13
C CYS A 316 14.74 -12.89 -5.59
N ASN A 317 15.08 -13.64 -4.53
CA ASN A 317 16.46 -13.67 -4.04
C ASN A 317 17.42 -14.45 -4.95
N PHE A 318 16.96 -15.55 -5.55
CA PHE A 318 17.79 -16.28 -6.53
C PHE A 318 18.08 -15.47 -7.78
N TYR A 319 17.14 -14.65 -8.24
CA TYR A 319 17.25 -13.87 -9.50
C TYR A 319 17.25 -12.35 -9.28
N LYS A 320 17.67 -11.90 -8.09
CA LYS A 320 17.63 -10.47 -7.70
C LYS A 320 18.40 -9.54 -8.60
N LYS A 321 19.56 -9.98 -9.10
CA LYS A 321 20.40 -9.18 -10.02
C LYS A 321 19.72 -9.03 -11.37
N ASP A 322 19.21 -10.14 -11.90
CA ASP A 322 18.57 -10.18 -13.22
C ASP A 322 17.28 -9.35 -13.23
N ILE A 323 16.47 -9.43 -12.16
CA ILE A 323 15.24 -8.65 -12.01
C ILE A 323 15.55 -7.15 -11.95
N ILE A 324 16.54 -6.75 -11.16
CA ILE A 324 16.93 -5.35 -11.07
C ILE A 324 17.54 -4.88 -12.39
N ALA A 325 18.41 -5.67 -13.03
CA ALA A 325 19.01 -5.35 -14.32
C ALA A 325 17.99 -5.25 -15.47
N LEU A 326 16.86 -5.97 -15.38
CA LEU A 326 15.76 -5.83 -16.34
C LEU A 326 15.07 -4.47 -16.26
N LEU A 327 15.03 -3.88 -15.07
CA LEU A 327 14.23 -2.68 -14.78
C LEU A 327 15.08 -1.41 -14.71
N TYR A 328 16.31 -1.49 -14.21
CA TYR A 328 17.15 -0.35 -13.91
C TYR A 328 18.54 -0.47 -14.53
N ASP A 329 19.03 0.66 -15.05
CA ASP A 329 20.29 0.71 -15.81
C ASP A 329 21.53 0.90 -14.92
N SER A 330 21.33 1.32 -13.65
CA SER A 330 22.42 1.74 -12.76
C SER A 330 22.33 1.08 -11.38
N HIS A 331 23.46 1.01 -10.68
CA HIS A 331 23.60 0.45 -9.32
C HIS A 331 23.01 -0.96 -9.11
N VAL A 332 22.92 -1.77 -10.18
CA VAL A 332 22.24 -3.08 -10.21
C VAL A 332 22.70 -4.00 -9.07
N THR A 333 24.01 -4.16 -8.88
CA THR A 333 24.55 -5.06 -7.84
C THR A 333 24.19 -4.59 -6.43
N TYR A 334 24.24 -3.29 -6.17
CA TYR A 334 23.93 -2.74 -4.86
C TYR A 334 22.43 -2.77 -4.56
N SER A 335 21.60 -2.31 -5.52
CA SER A 335 20.13 -2.38 -5.43
C SER A 335 19.62 -3.80 -5.29
N SER A 336 20.25 -4.79 -5.96
CA SER A 336 19.83 -6.19 -5.81
C SER A 336 20.00 -6.73 -4.39
N GLY A 337 21.00 -6.24 -3.65
CA GLY A 337 21.18 -6.57 -2.23
C GLY A 337 20.01 -6.03 -1.39
N ILE A 338 19.64 -4.75 -1.60
CA ILE A 338 18.50 -4.09 -0.93
C ILE A 338 17.19 -4.82 -1.27
N PHE A 339 17.00 -5.12 -2.56
CA PHE A 339 15.82 -5.85 -3.05
C PHE A 339 15.66 -7.21 -2.38
N GLY A 340 16.77 -7.96 -2.22
CA GLY A 340 16.74 -9.25 -1.52
C GLY A 340 16.22 -9.14 -0.10
N TRP A 341 16.69 -8.17 0.70
CA TRP A 341 16.21 -7.96 2.07
C TRP A 341 14.74 -7.55 2.11
N LEU A 342 14.31 -6.66 1.22
CA LEU A 342 12.91 -6.22 1.14
C LEU A 342 11.97 -7.37 0.71
N MET A 343 12.40 -8.26 -0.19
CA MET A 343 11.61 -9.41 -0.59
C MET A 343 11.48 -10.46 0.52
N ILE A 344 12.46 -10.59 1.42
CA ILE A 344 12.28 -11.37 2.66
C ILE A 344 11.26 -10.68 3.58
N SER A 345 11.29 -9.35 3.65
CA SER A 345 10.30 -8.57 4.43
C SER A 345 8.87 -8.78 3.93
N PHE A 346 8.66 -9.07 2.64
CA PHE A 346 7.35 -9.35 2.06
C PHE A 346 6.63 -10.53 2.75
N LEU A 347 7.38 -11.55 3.19
CA LEU A 347 6.82 -12.66 3.98
C LEU A 347 6.17 -12.16 5.27
N PHE A 348 6.86 -11.27 6.00
CA PHE A 348 6.36 -10.73 7.26
C PHE A 348 5.20 -9.75 7.05
N VAL A 349 5.27 -8.94 5.98
CA VAL A 349 4.17 -8.06 5.60
C VAL A 349 2.90 -8.85 5.26
N SER A 350 3.03 -9.97 4.55
CA SER A 350 1.90 -10.85 4.24
C SER A 350 1.24 -11.39 5.52
N THR A 351 2.05 -11.77 6.52
CA THR A 351 1.59 -12.19 7.85
C THR A 351 0.87 -11.06 8.59
N THR A 352 1.44 -9.85 8.53
CA THR A 352 0.86 -8.63 9.12
C THR A 352 -0.50 -8.31 8.54
N TYR A 353 -0.70 -8.45 7.23
CA TYR A 353 -2.01 -8.24 6.60
C TYR A 353 -3.07 -9.22 7.09
N LEU A 354 -2.70 -10.46 7.42
CA LEU A 354 -3.64 -11.43 7.98
C LEU A 354 -4.02 -11.10 9.43
N TYR A 355 -3.02 -11.08 10.32
CA TYR A 355 -3.27 -10.92 11.76
C TYR A 355 -3.68 -9.51 12.14
N GLY A 356 -3.14 -8.48 11.47
CA GLY A 356 -3.56 -7.10 11.65
C GLY A 356 -5.02 -6.87 11.25
N THR A 357 -5.46 -7.50 10.16
CA THR A 357 -6.87 -7.49 9.74
C THR A 357 -7.78 -8.20 10.75
N LEU A 358 -7.34 -9.35 11.25
CA LEU A 358 -8.07 -10.11 12.27
C LEU A 358 -8.20 -9.33 13.59
N LEU A 359 -7.12 -8.73 14.08
CA LEU A 359 -7.11 -7.89 15.29
C LEU A 359 -8.00 -6.64 15.11
N THR A 360 -8.00 -6.06 13.92
CA THR A 360 -8.86 -4.91 13.58
C THR A 360 -10.33 -5.33 13.56
N ALA A 361 -10.65 -6.48 12.98
CA ALA A 361 -12.01 -7.04 12.95
C ALA A 361 -12.55 -7.33 14.37
N ASN A 362 -11.67 -7.77 15.27
CA ASN A 362 -11.99 -8.04 16.68
C ASN A 362 -11.93 -6.79 17.58
N ASN A 363 -11.76 -5.60 17.00
CA ASN A 363 -11.70 -4.32 17.73
C ASN A 363 -10.52 -4.18 18.72
N ASN A 364 -9.41 -4.91 18.50
CA ASN A 364 -8.19 -4.83 19.30
C ASN A 364 -7.24 -3.70 18.86
N LEU A 365 -7.82 -2.55 18.43
CA LEU A 365 -7.06 -1.41 17.90
C LEU A 365 -6.04 -0.83 18.89
N ARG A 366 -6.36 -0.85 20.21
CA ARG A 366 -5.44 -0.31 21.23
C ARG A 366 -4.14 -1.12 21.29
N GLN A 367 -4.25 -2.45 21.31
CA GLN A 367 -3.09 -3.34 21.34
C GLN A 367 -2.30 -3.28 20.05
N LEU A 368 -3.02 -3.21 18.91
CA LEU A 368 -2.39 -3.08 17.59
C LEU A 368 -1.64 -1.76 17.45
N ASN A 369 -2.21 -0.64 17.92
CA ASN A 369 -1.56 0.67 17.91
C ASN A 369 -0.32 0.70 18.81
N LEU A 370 -0.38 0.08 19.99
CA LEU A 370 0.76 -0.01 20.89
C LEU A 370 1.90 -0.83 20.25
N ALA A 371 1.58 -1.98 19.68
CA ALA A 371 2.55 -2.81 18.96
C ALA A 371 3.17 -2.04 17.78
N ALA A 372 2.36 -1.33 16.99
CA ALA A 372 2.83 -0.51 15.89
C ALA A 372 3.74 0.63 16.37
N ALA A 373 3.37 1.34 17.45
CA ALA A 373 4.19 2.43 17.99
C ALA A 373 5.55 1.94 18.50
N ILE A 374 5.59 0.81 19.21
CA ILE A 374 6.84 0.19 19.67
C ILE A 374 7.69 -0.20 18.45
N THR A 375 7.09 -0.81 17.43
CA THR A 375 7.82 -1.26 16.24
C THR A 375 8.34 -0.08 15.41
N VAL A 376 7.59 1.01 15.29
CA VAL A 376 8.08 2.26 14.66
C VAL A 376 9.30 2.79 15.44
N GLY A 377 9.24 2.81 16.77
CA GLY A 377 10.38 3.20 17.60
C GLY A 377 11.61 2.32 17.36
N ILE A 378 11.42 0.99 17.26
CA ILE A 378 12.50 0.05 16.94
C ILE A 378 13.04 0.31 15.54
N ASN A 379 12.17 0.50 14.53
CA ASN A 379 12.58 0.78 13.16
C ASN A 379 13.42 2.06 13.07
N VAL A 380 12.97 3.16 13.68
CA VAL A 380 13.72 4.43 13.72
C VAL A 380 15.07 4.25 14.42
N THR A 381 15.11 3.54 15.55
CA THR A 381 16.37 3.26 16.27
C THR A 381 17.33 2.43 15.42
N LEU A 382 16.85 1.38 14.78
CA LEU A 382 17.66 0.57 13.87
C LEU A 382 18.17 1.38 12.68
N ASN A 383 17.34 2.24 12.10
CA ASN A 383 17.74 3.13 11.02
C ASN A 383 18.84 4.11 11.45
N LEU A 384 18.74 4.74 12.63
CA LEU A 384 19.77 5.61 13.19
C LEU A 384 21.13 4.91 13.35
N ILE A 385 21.13 3.60 13.60
CA ILE A 385 22.36 2.82 13.80
C ILE A 385 22.88 2.27 12.48
N LEU A 386 21.99 1.74 11.63
CA LEU A 386 22.37 0.96 10.45
C LEU A 386 22.56 1.83 9.20
N ILE A 387 21.80 2.91 9.03
CA ILE A 387 21.94 3.79 7.85
C ILE A 387 23.33 4.41 7.79
N PRO A 388 23.91 5.01 8.87
CA PRO A 388 25.24 5.59 8.80
C PRO A 388 26.34 4.58 8.47
N ARG A 389 26.12 3.28 8.75
CA ARG A 389 27.11 2.20 8.54
C ARG A 389 26.97 1.48 7.22
N TYR A 390 25.72 1.25 6.79
CA TYR A 390 25.36 0.38 5.66
C TYR A 390 24.51 1.09 4.61
N GLN A 391 24.30 2.39 4.75
CA GLN A 391 23.55 3.23 3.81
C GLN A 391 22.15 2.64 3.51
N ALA A 392 21.75 2.57 2.24
CA ALA A 392 20.43 2.04 1.84
C ALA A 392 20.22 0.55 2.20
N GLN A 393 21.28 -0.26 2.27
CA GLN A 393 21.16 -1.63 2.80
C GLN A 393 20.81 -1.65 4.29
N GLY A 394 21.35 -0.70 5.07
CA GLY A 394 21.01 -0.53 6.47
C GLY A 394 19.51 -0.29 6.70
N ALA A 395 18.89 0.56 5.87
CA ALA A 395 17.46 0.81 5.88
C ALA A 395 16.65 -0.47 5.56
N ALA A 396 17.07 -1.24 4.56
CA ALA A 396 16.39 -2.49 4.20
C ALA A 396 16.47 -3.55 5.31
N ILE A 397 17.61 -3.67 5.99
CA ILE A 397 17.79 -4.57 7.15
C ILE A 397 16.94 -4.10 8.34
N ALA A 398 16.90 -2.79 8.63
CA ALA A 398 16.05 -2.23 9.66
C ALA A 398 14.56 -2.49 9.38
N SER A 399 14.15 -2.32 8.12
CA SER A 399 12.79 -2.63 7.67
C SER A 399 12.47 -4.13 7.83
N LEU A 400 13.37 -5.04 7.43
CA LEU A 400 13.20 -6.48 7.61
C LEU A 400 13.03 -6.85 9.08
N ALA A 401 13.93 -6.39 9.95
CA ALA A 401 13.92 -6.72 11.38
C ALA A 401 12.62 -6.22 12.04
N SER A 402 12.24 -4.98 11.78
CA SER A 402 11.04 -4.38 12.35
C SER A 402 9.76 -5.01 11.81
N GLN A 403 9.67 -5.36 10.50
CA GLN A 403 8.54 -6.10 9.94
C GLN A 403 8.41 -7.49 10.59
N GLY A 404 9.53 -8.18 10.81
CA GLY A 404 9.55 -9.47 11.51
C GLY A 404 9.03 -9.36 12.94
N ILE A 405 9.52 -8.40 13.71
CA ILE A 405 9.07 -8.13 15.09
C ILE A 405 7.56 -7.83 15.11
N PHE A 406 7.09 -6.97 14.20
CA PHE A 406 5.68 -6.59 14.13
C PHE A 406 4.78 -7.78 13.79
N ALA A 407 5.17 -8.60 12.81
CA ALA A 407 4.43 -9.80 12.42
C ALA A 407 4.34 -10.83 13.56
N ILE A 408 5.45 -11.09 14.26
CA ILE A 408 5.50 -11.99 15.43
C ILE A 408 4.63 -11.44 16.56
N THR A 409 4.70 -10.14 16.83
CA THR A 409 3.88 -9.49 17.87
C THR A 409 2.38 -9.62 17.55
N GLN A 410 1.97 -9.38 16.32
CA GLN A 410 0.57 -9.53 15.90
C GLN A 410 0.09 -10.97 15.97
N TRP A 411 0.92 -11.92 15.54
CA TRP A 411 0.64 -13.35 15.69
C TRP A 411 0.43 -13.75 17.16
N PHE A 412 1.33 -13.32 18.06
CA PHE A 412 1.20 -13.56 19.49
C PHE A 412 -0.07 -12.94 20.08
N LEU A 413 -0.40 -11.69 19.69
CA LEU A 413 -1.64 -11.03 20.11
C LEU A 413 -2.89 -11.77 19.61
N ALA A 414 -2.87 -12.29 18.37
CA ALA A 414 -3.98 -13.07 17.82
C ALA A 414 -4.19 -14.39 18.61
N ILE A 415 -3.13 -15.09 18.97
CA ILE A 415 -3.22 -16.30 19.82
C ILE A 415 -3.80 -15.94 21.19
N ARG A 416 -3.26 -14.89 21.83
CA ARG A 416 -3.63 -14.55 23.22
C ARG A 416 -5.04 -13.96 23.34
N LEU A 417 -5.45 -13.07 22.42
CA LEU A 417 -6.70 -12.30 22.53
C LEU A 417 -7.86 -12.97 21.80
N ILE A 418 -7.60 -13.67 20.71
CA ILE A 418 -8.62 -14.23 19.82
C ILE A 418 -8.63 -15.77 19.91
N LYS A 419 -7.61 -16.37 20.55
CA LYS A 419 -7.43 -17.82 20.71
C LYS A 419 -7.31 -18.54 19.35
N VAL A 420 -6.59 -17.92 18.40
CA VAL A 420 -6.26 -18.57 17.13
C VAL A 420 -5.45 -19.84 17.41
N SER A 421 -5.90 -20.96 16.86
CA SER A 421 -5.23 -22.23 17.06
C SER A 421 -3.91 -22.31 16.28
N TRP A 422 -2.83 -22.68 16.96
CA TRP A 422 -1.59 -23.06 16.32
C TRP A 422 -1.74 -24.43 15.63
N ASN A 423 -1.26 -24.54 14.41
CA ASN A 423 -1.26 -25.79 13.66
C ASN A 423 0.17 -26.15 13.24
N ALA A 424 0.78 -27.11 13.95
CA ALA A 424 2.14 -27.60 13.70
C ALA A 424 2.26 -28.26 12.31
N ASP A 425 1.20 -28.91 11.81
CA ASP A 425 1.19 -29.54 10.49
C ASP A 425 1.39 -28.51 9.36
N ILE A 426 0.72 -27.36 9.44
CA ILE A 426 0.93 -26.26 8.49
C ILE A 426 2.39 -25.79 8.51
N MET A 427 2.99 -25.67 9.68
CA MET A 427 4.39 -25.23 9.83
C MET A 427 5.36 -26.24 9.20
N ILE A 428 5.16 -27.53 9.44
CA ILE A 428 5.97 -28.60 8.85
C ILE A 428 5.86 -28.56 7.32
N ARG A 429 4.66 -28.40 6.78
CA ARG A 429 4.45 -28.27 5.33
C ARG A 429 5.12 -27.02 4.75
N LEU A 430 5.07 -25.88 5.45
CA LEU A 430 5.77 -24.67 5.05
C LEU A 430 7.30 -24.83 5.09
N LEU A 431 7.84 -25.53 6.07
CA LEU A 431 9.27 -25.88 6.12
C LEU A 431 9.66 -26.81 4.96
N GLY A 432 8.83 -27.81 4.66
CA GLY A 432 9.00 -28.66 3.48
C GLY A 432 8.96 -27.87 2.18
N PHE A 433 7.98 -26.95 2.05
CA PHE A 433 7.89 -26.04 0.93
C PHE A 433 9.16 -25.18 0.77
N LEU A 434 9.65 -24.61 1.86
CA LEU A 434 10.88 -23.81 1.87
C LEU A 434 12.08 -24.65 1.41
N ALA A 435 12.27 -25.85 1.99
CA ALA A 435 13.39 -26.72 1.66
C ALA A 435 13.38 -27.16 0.19
N ILE A 436 12.23 -27.58 -0.34
CA ILE A 436 12.07 -27.98 -1.74
C ILE A 436 12.44 -26.81 -2.68
N ASN A 437 11.86 -25.62 -2.45
CA ASN A 437 12.07 -24.50 -3.36
C ASN A 437 13.45 -23.85 -3.23
N LEU A 438 14.11 -23.95 -2.07
CA LEU A 438 15.53 -23.60 -1.96
C LEU A 438 16.39 -24.57 -2.77
N ALA A 439 16.15 -25.88 -2.67
CA ALA A 439 16.89 -26.88 -3.45
C ALA A 439 16.69 -26.68 -4.97
N VAL A 440 15.44 -26.50 -5.40
CA VAL A 440 15.11 -26.20 -6.80
C VAL A 440 15.75 -24.87 -7.23
N GLY A 441 15.75 -23.84 -6.38
CA GLY A 441 16.39 -22.57 -6.66
C GLY A 441 17.88 -22.71 -7.00
N PHE A 442 18.63 -23.53 -6.25
CA PHE A 442 20.02 -23.83 -6.58
C PHE A 442 20.15 -24.59 -7.91
N LEU A 443 19.28 -25.55 -8.18
CA LEU A 443 19.30 -26.29 -9.44
C LEU A 443 18.98 -25.41 -10.65
N THR A 444 18.08 -24.46 -10.50
CA THR A 444 17.71 -23.54 -11.59
C THR A 444 18.82 -22.57 -11.97
N GLN A 445 19.81 -22.33 -11.09
CA GLN A 445 20.99 -21.54 -11.42
C GLN A 445 21.93 -22.25 -12.44
N LEU A 446 21.77 -23.56 -12.65
CA LEU A 446 22.51 -24.32 -13.64
C LEU A 446 21.91 -24.20 -15.05
N ILE A 447 20.71 -23.63 -15.17
CA ILE A 447 19.99 -23.49 -16.44
C ILE A 447 20.53 -22.26 -17.19
N PRO A 448 20.89 -22.38 -18.50
CA PRO A 448 21.28 -21.22 -19.28
C PRO A 448 20.14 -20.20 -19.40
N GLY A 449 20.43 -18.95 -19.01
CA GLY A 449 19.45 -17.86 -19.03
C GLY A 449 18.54 -17.82 -17.79
N TRP A 450 18.36 -16.61 -17.25
CA TRP A 450 17.63 -16.42 -16.00
C TRP A 450 16.10 -16.59 -16.13
N ILE A 451 15.51 -16.27 -17.30
CA ILE A 451 14.04 -16.34 -17.50
C ILE A 451 13.53 -17.79 -17.39
N PRO A 452 14.10 -18.81 -18.07
CA PRO A 452 13.67 -20.20 -17.90
C PRO A 452 13.85 -20.70 -16.46
N GLY A 453 14.99 -20.36 -15.83
CA GLY A 453 15.26 -20.74 -14.44
C GLY A 453 14.25 -20.13 -13.47
N PHE A 454 13.97 -18.83 -13.61
CA PHE A 454 12.96 -18.13 -12.80
C PHE A 454 11.56 -18.72 -13.00
N ALA A 455 11.16 -18.98 -14.25
CA ALA A 455 9.87 -19.59 -14.58
C ALA A 455 9.72 -20.99 -13.96
N LEU A 456 10.78 -21.82 -14.06
CA LEU A 456 10.80 -23.16 -13.46
C LEU A 456 10.70 -23.10 -11.93
N LEU A 457 11.38 -22.16 -11.29
CA LEU A 457 11.32 -21.97 -9.85
C LEU A 457 9.92 -21.53 -9.40
N LEU A 458 9.28 -20.60 -10.12
CA LEU A 458 7.89 -20.22 -9.86
C LEU A 458 6.91 -21.40 -10.04
N LEU A 459 7.11 -22.19 -11.09
CA LEU A 459 6.33 -23.40 -11.33
C LEU A 459 6.52 -24.40 -10.17
N SER A 460 7.74 -24.61 -9.71
CA SER A 460 8.04 -25.44 -8.53
C SER A 460 7.32 -24.93 -7.28
N CYS A 461 7.30 -23.62 -7.05
CA CYS A 461 6.54 -23.02 -5.95
C CYS A 461 5.05 -23.35 -6.04
N ILE A 462 4.44 -23.25 -7.22
CA ILE A 462 3.02 -23.57 -7.41
C ILE A 462 2.77 -25.06 -7.19
N VAL A 463 3.55 -25.92 -7.82
CA VAL A 463 3.39 -27.39 -7.76
C VAL A 463 3.60 -27.90 -6.33
N SER A 464 4.68 -27.48 -5.67
CA SER A 464 4.98 -27.91 -4.30
C SER A 464 3.92 -27.40 -3.29
N ALA A 465 3.38 -26.18 -3.49
CA ALA A 465 2.29 -25.68 -2.68
C ALA A 465 1.00 -26.51 -2.79
N ILE A 466 0.67 -26.97 -4.01
CA ILE A 466 -0.47 -27.85 -4.26
C ILE A 466 -0.21 -29.24 -3.66
N LEU A 467 0.95 -29.84 -3.92
CA LEU A 467 1.29 -31.19 -3.46
C LEU A 467 1.33 -31.27 -1.92
N LEU A 468 1.82 -30.23 -1.26
CA LEU A 468 1.85 -30.15 0.20
C LEU A 468 0.49 -29.75 0.80
N GLY A 469 -0.53 -29.49 -0.02
CA GLY A 469 -1.87 -29.11 0.45
C GLY A 469 -1.91 -27.74 1.15
N LEU A 470 -0.97 -26.84 0.81
CA LEU A 470 -0.91 -25.46 1.31
C LEU A 470 -1.90 -24.55 0.59
N ILE A 471 -2.21 -24.84 -0.67
CA ILE A 471 -3.21 -24.12 -1.47
C ILE A 471 -4.44 -25.02 -1.63
N ARG A 472 -5.54 -24.61 -0.98
CA ARG A 472 -6.86 -25.26 -1.06
C ARG A 472 -7.86 -24.33 -1.72
N LEU A 473 -7.67 -24.11 -3.02
CA LEU A 473 -8.44 -23.12 -3.77
C LEU A 473 -9.95 -23.41 -3.75
N SER A 474 -10.35 -24.70 -3.77
CA SER A 474 -11.75 -25.12 -3.67
C SER A 474 -12.41 -24.73 -2.36
N GLU A 475 -11.70 -24.85 -1.23
CA GLU A 475 -12.20 -24.46 0.09
C GLU A 475 -12.33 -22.93 0.20
N PHE A 476 -11.36 -22.19 -0.35
CA PHE A 476 -11.41 -20.73 -0.36
C PHE A 476 -12.56 -20.20 -1.21
N LEU A 477 -12.79 -20.79 -2.40
CA LEU A 477 -13.91 -20.43 -3.25
C LEU A 477 -15.26 -20.80 -2.62
N ALA A 478 -15.36 -21.94 -1.94
CA ALA A 478 -16.56 -22.33 -1.21
C ALA A 478 -16.96 -21.30 -0.14
N ILE A 479 -15.99 -20.80 0.63
CA ILE A 479 -16.22 -19.77 1.67
C ILE A 479 -16.69 -18.44 1.06
N LEU A 480 -16.22 -18.09 -0.16
CA LEU A 480 -16.67 -16.86 -0.84
C LEU A 480 -18.10 -16.97 -1.41
N THR A 481 -18.58 -18.19 -1.63
CA THR A 481 -19.91 -18.44 -2.21
C THR A 481 -21.02 -18.64 -1.17
N GLU A 482 -20.67 -18.98 0.08
CA GLU A 482 -21.55 -18.99 1.24
C GLU A 482 -21.75 -17.56 1.84
#